data_75214315ea63ec033afe30225e71932b
#
_entry.id   75214315ea63ec033afe30225e71932b
#
_cell.length_a   1.000
_cell.length_b   1.000
_cell.length_c   1.000
_cell.angle_alpha   90.00
_cell.angle_beta   90.00
_cell.angle_gamma   90.00
#
_symmetry.space_group_name_H-M   'P 1'
#
loop_
_entity.id
_entity.type
_entity.pdbx_description
1 polymer ?
#
loop_
_entity_poly.entity_id
_entity_poly.type
_entity_poly.pdbx_seq_one_letter_code
_entity_poly.pdbx_strand_id
1 'polypeptide(L)'
;MLKELLKEKYETIKNENNLENKAYMIVSILFEGKLDKGKKPYMEHLLKLRDSVDEENQKIIALLHDTIEDLKITKEELEEIGFPREITDVVQILSRNEKTKEDYNDYIERIIKSGNKDAYIVKLADLKHNMDISRIKKPTVKDFARIEKRYRPNYIKIQNKLNEMRK
;
A
#
# COMPACT_ATOMS: atom_id res chain seq x y z
N MET A 1 16.37 10.38 -5.10
CA MET A 1 15.36 10.89 -4.15
C MET A 1 15.31 10.04 -2.89
N LEU A 2 15.10 8.71 -2.97
CA LEU A 2 15.08 7.85 -1.78
C LEU A 2 16.34 7.97 -0.93
N LYS A 3 17.52 7.93 -1.54
CA LYS A 3 18.81 8.10 -0.85
C LYS A 3 18.91 9.43 -0.10
N GLU A 4 18.40 10.50 -0.68
CA GLU A 4 18.38 11.84 -0.06
C GLU A 4 17.40 11.91 1.11
N LEU A 5 16.25 11.25 1.01
CA LEU A 5 15.27 11.18 2.09
C LEU A 5 15.77 10.38 3.29
N LEU A 6 16.48 9.28 3.04
CA LEU A 6 17.01 8.40 4.09
C LEU A 6 18.35 8.93 4.66
N LYS A 7 19.03 9.86 3.95
CA LYS A 7 20.27 10.51 4.40
C LYS A 7 21.33 9.49 4.90
N GLU A 8 21.87 9.74 6.07
CA GLU A 8 22.88 8.91 6.74
C GLU A 8 22.45 7.47 7.03
N LYS A 9 21.13 7.22 7.08
CA LYS A 9 20.58 5.87 7.33
C LYS A 9 20.53 4.99 6.08
N TYR A 10 20.74 5.56 4.89
CA TYR A 10 20.60 4.82 3.62
C TYR A 10 21.46 3.57 3.56
N GLU A 11 22.76 3.67 3.86
CA GLU A 11 23.67 2.53 3.78
C GLU A 11 23.36 1.45 4.86
N THR A 12 22.96 1.88 6.05
CA THR A 12 22.51 0.94 7.11
C THR A 12 21.28 0.16 6.66
N ILE A 13 20.29 0.86 6.09
CA ILE A 13 19.05 0.24 5.60
C ILE A 13 19.34 -0.65 4.39
N LYS A 14 20.21 -0.22 3.46
CA LYS A 14 20.61 -1.01 2.30
C LYS A 14 21.21 -2.35 2.71
N ASN A 15 22.00 -2.36 3.76
CA ASN A 15 22.69 -3.55 4.29
C ASN A 15 21.80 -4.40 5.23
N GLU A 16 20.57 -3.99 5.55
CA GLU A 16 19.62 -4.83 6.28
C GLU A 16 19.21 -6.03 5.41
N ASN A 17 19.41 -7.24 5.92
CA ASN A 17 19.12 -8.47 5.17
C ASN A 17 17.66 -8.92 5.28
N ASN A 18 17.00 -8.60 6.39
CA ASN A 18 15.59 -8.89 6.54
C ASN A 18 14.75 -7.85 5.80
N LEU A 19 14.07 -8.27 4.74
CA LEU A 19 13.33 -7.36 3.87
C LEU A 19 12.13 -6.69 4.57
N GLU A 20 11.47 -7.37 5.51
CA GLU A 20 10.38 -6.76 6.28
C GLU A 20 10.92 -5.67 7.21
N ASN A 21 12.04 -5.93 7.91
CA ASN A 21 12.71 -4.90 8.72
C ASN A 21 13.18 -3.73 7.86
N LYS A 22 13.78 -4.00 6.70
CA LYS A 22 14.18 -2.97 5.73
C LYS A 22 12.99 -2.09 5.33
N ALA A 23 11.87 -2.69 4.96
CA ALA A 23 10.65 -1.96 4.60
C ALA A 23 10.15 -1.11 5.78
N TYR A 24 10.08 -1.68 6.98
CA TYR A 24 9.68 -0.97 8.18
C TYR A 24 10.58 0.24 8.48
N MET A 25 11.90 0.08 8.40
CA MET A 25 12.85 1.19 8.61
C MET A 25 12.64 2.32 7.61
N ILE A 26 12.42 2.00 6.33
CA ILE A 26 12.15 2.98 5.28
C ILE A 26 10.88 3.75 5.60
N VAL A 27 9.75 3.05 5.78
CA VAL A 27 8.45 3.72 5.93
C VAL A 27 8.34 4.49 7.26
N SER A 28 9.01 4.04 8.33
CA SER A 28 9.03 4.78 9.60
C SER A 28 9.73 6.14 9.48
N ILE A 29 10.72 6.26 8.61
CA ILE A 29 11.37 7.55 8.31
C ILE A 29 10.51 8.38 7.35
N LEU A 30 10.05 7.77 6.27
CA LEU A 30 9.38 8.48 5.18
C LEU A 30 7.98 8.97 5.54
N PHE A 31 7.28 8.26 6.42
CA PHE A 31 5.94 8.65 6.89
C PHE A 31 5.96 9.28 8.30
N GLU A 32 7.14 9.66 8.81
CA GLU A 32 7.24 10.35 10.09
C GLU A 32 6.38 11.63 10.09
N GLY A 33 5.54 11.79 11.10
CA GLY A 33 4.65 12.93 11.24
C GLY A 33 3.42 12.95 10.32
N LYS A 34 3.32 12.05 9.33
CA LYS A 34 2.12 11.94 8.48
C LYS A 34 0.96 11.35 9.28
N LEU A 35 -0.22 11.95 9.12
CA LEU A 35 -1.45 11.48 9.72
C LEU A 35 -2.39 10.88 8.67
N ASP A 36 -3.16 9.87 9.07
CA ASP A 36 -4.24 9.30 8.28
C ASP A 36 -5.52 10.15 8.35
N LYS A 37 -6.60 9.71 7.66
CA LYS A 37 -7.90 10.39 7.68
C LYS A 37 -8.55 10.44 9.08
N GLY A 38 -8.21 9.49 9.95
CA GLY A 38 -8.63 9.45 11.35
C GLY A 38 -7.79 10.33 12.27
N LYS A 39 -6.79 11.05 11.72
CA LYS A 39 -5.80 11.85 12.44
C LYS A 39 -4.90 11.01 13.37
N LYS A 40 -4.68 9.76 13.02
CA LYS A 40 -3.71 8.89 13.68
C LYS A 40 -2.41 8.83 12.88
N PRO A 41 -1.27 8.47 13.49
CA PRO A 41 -0.03 8.26 12.77
C PRO A 41 -0.24 7.30 11.57
N TYR A 42 0.24 7.70 10.39
CA TYR A 42 0.05 6.89 9.17
C TYR A 42 0.68 5.50 9.29
N MET A 43 1.73 5.38 10.08
CA MET A 43 2.35 4.10 10.40
C MET A 43 1.38 3.08 11.01
N GLU A 44 0.37 3.52 11.79
CA GLU A 44 -0.65 2.59 12.32
C GLU A 44 -1.44 1.92 11.20
N HIS A 45 -1.73 2.65 10.11
CA HIS A 45 -2.37 2.09 8.92
C HIS A 45 -1.48 1.03 8.27
N LEU A 46 -0.22 1.33 8.02
CA LEU A 46 0.72 0.41 7.38
C LEU A 46 0.92 -0.87 8.21
N LEU A 47 1.09 -0.71 9.53
CA LEU A 47 1.22 -1.85 10.45
C LEU A 47 -0.05 -2.69 10.50
N LYS A 48 -1.21 -2.07 10.50
CA LYS A 48 -2.50 -2.79 10.47
C LYS A 48 -2.66 -3.63 9.20
N LEU A 49 -2.23 -3.11 8.05
CA LEU A 49 -2.25 -3.87 6.80
C LEU A 49 -1.26 -5.03 6.85
N ARG A 50 -0.02 -4.78 7.28
CA ARG A 50 1.01 -5.81 7.45
C ARG A 50 0.49 -6.97 8.33
N ASP A 51 -0.15 -6.65 9.45
CA ASP A 51 -0.65 -7.64 10.40
C ASP A 51 -1.94 -8.34 9.93
N SER A 52 -2.55 -7.87 8.83
CA SER A 52 -3.77 -8.43 8.24
C SER A 52 -3.52 -9.42 7.11
N VAL A 53 -2.25 -9.66 6.75
CA VAL A 53 -1.84 -10.57 5.68
C VAL A 53 -0.87 -11.62 6.22
N ASP A 54 -0.80 -12.77 5.57
CA ASP A 54 -0.10 -13.93 6.14
C ASP A 54 1.32 -14.11 5.60
N GLU A 55 1.52 -13.93 4.29
CA GLU A 55 2.78 -14.24 3.62
C GLU A 55 3.80 -13.08 3.75
N GLU A 56 5.08 -13.41 3.85
CA GLU A 56 6.17 -12.44 4.04
C GLU A 56 6.20 -11.36 2.95
N ASN A 57 6.11 -11.76 1.68
CA ASN A 57 6.06 -10.80 0.57
C ASN A 57 4.88 -9.85 0.69
N GLN A 58 3.70 -10.35 1.08
CA GLN A 58 2.51 -9.52 1.29
C GLN A 58 2.69 -8.51 2.42
N LYS A 59 3.38 -8.89 3.51
CA LYS A 59 3.70 -7.97 4.63
C LYS A 59 4.62 -6.85 4.18
N ILE A 60 5.64 -7.16 3.40
CA ILE A 60 6.57 -6.19 2.83
C ILE A 60 5.83 -5.24 1.87
N ILE A 61 5.01 -5.79 0.97
CA ILE A 61 4.19 -5.02 0.03
C ILE A 61 3.22 -4.11 0.78
N ALA A 62 2.57 -4.60 1.84
CA ALA A 62 1.66 -3.82 2.67
C ALA A 62 2.36 -2.60 3.32
N LEU A 63 3.60 -2.74 3.77
CA LEU A 63 4.39 -1.63 4.27
C LEU A 63 4.72 -0.61 3.17
N LEU A 64 5.08 -1.08 1.97
CA LEU A 64 5.61 -0.24 0.89
C LEU A 64 4.53 0.33 -0.06
N HIS A 65 3.28 -0.15 -0.02
CA HIS A 65 2.29 0.04 -1.08
C HIS A 65 2.03 1.50 -1.48
N ASP A 66 2.15 2.44 -0.53
CA ASP A 66 1.91 3.86 -0.77
C ASP A 66 3.20 4.69 -1.03
N THR A 67 4.38 4.06 -1.00
CA THR A 67 5.65 4.80 -1.15
C THR A 67 5.80 5.44 -2.52
N ILE A 68 5.40 4.76 -3.57
CA ILE A 68 5.48 5.28 -4.95
C ILE A 68 4.43 6.37 -5.17
N GLU A 69 3.17 6.13 -4.78
CA GLU A 69 2.08 7.09 -4.99
C GLU A 69 2.28 8.36 -4.17
N ASP A 70 2.46 8.24 -2.86
CA ASP A 70 2.46 9.36 -1.94
C ASP A 70 3.79 10.12 -1.88
N LEU A 71 4.91 9.42 -2.05
CA LEU A 71 6.25 9.97 -1.82
C LEU A 71 7.07 10.13 -3.10
N LYS A 72 6.52 9.74 -4.24
CA LYS A 72 7.17 9.82 -5.56
C LYS A 72 8.48 9.03 -5.66
N ILE A 73 8.65 8.04 -4.79
CA ILE A 73 9.75 7.09 -4.89
C ILE A 73 9.49 6.21 -6.11
N THR A 74 10.53 5.88 -6.85
CA THR A 74 10.39 5.03 -8.03
C THR A 74 10.59 3.55 -7.68
N LYS A 75 10.06 2.67 -8.54
CA LYS A 75 10.30 1.24 -8.45
C LYS A 75 11.80 0.92 -8.46
N GLU A 76 12.55 1.57 -9.34
CA GLU A 76 13.99 1.40 -9.50
C GLU A 76 14.75 1.78 -8.22
N GLU A 77 14.32 2.81 -7.51
CA GLU A 77 14.91 3.19 -6.22
C GLU A 77 14.66 2.14 -5.12
N LEU A 78 13.50 1.46 -5.15
CA LEU A 78 13.23 0.33 -4.26
C LEU A 78 14.08 -0.89 -4.63
N GLU A 79 14.30 -1.15 -5.92
CA GLU A 79 15.21 -2.21 -6.37
C GLU A 79 16.66 -1.91 -6.00
N GLU A 80 17.12 -0.67 -6.14
CA GLU A 80 18.49 -0.24 -5.80
C GLU A 80 18.80 -0.42 -4.32
N ILE A 81 17.83 -0.17 -3.42
CA ILE A 81 18.02 -0.37 -1.98
C ILE A 81 17.91 -1.86 -1.57
N GLY A 82 17.54 -2.74 -2.51
CA GLY A 82 17.64 -4.19 -2.37
C GLY A 82 16.32 -4.96 -2.29
N PHE A 83 15.18 -4.37 -2.70
CA PHE A 83 13.95 -5.17 -2.82
C PHE A 83 13.92 -5.91 -4.16
N PRO A 84 13.52 -7.20 -4.18
CA PRO A 84 13.42 -7.98 -5.41
C PRO A 84 12.24 -7.51 -6.27
N ARG A 85 12.34 -7.75 -7.59
CA ARG A 85 11.34 -7.32 -8.57
C ARG A 85 9.94 -7.85 -8.29
N GLU A 86 9.82 -9.05 -7.79
CA GLU A 86 8.54 -9.65 -7.43
C GLU A 86 7.77 -8.84 -6.38
N ILE A 87 8.46 -8.10 -5.51
CA ILE A 87 7.84 -7.17 -4.54
C ILE A 87 7.59 -5.81 -5.19
N THR A 88 8.60 -5.24 -5.86
CA THR A 88 8.51 -3.88 -6.41
C THR A 88 7.52 -3.77 -7.56
N ASP A 89 7.34 -4.83 -8.35
CA ASP A 89 6.29 -4.91 -9.38
C ASP A 89 4.90 -4.79 -8.75
N VAL A 90 4.66 -5.48 -7.64
CA VAL A 90 3.37 -5.42 -6.96
C VAL A 90 3.14 -4.05 -6.31
N VAL A 91 4.16 -3.45 -5.71
CA VAL A 91 4.07 -2.07 -5.19
C VAL A 91 3.72 -1.09 -6.31
N GLN A 92 4.32 -1.26 -7.51
CA GLN A 92 3.99 -0.45 -8.69
C GLN A 92 2.55 -0.68 -9.17
N ILE A 93 2.06 -1.94 -9.18
CA ILE A 93 0.67 -2.25 -9.52
C ILE A 93 -0.31 -1.55 -8.56
N LEU A 94 0.02 -1.50 -7.27
CA LEU A 94 -0.81 -0.88 -6.23
C LEU A 94 -0.74 0.65 -6.22
N SER A 95 0.20 1.26 -6.92
CA SER A 95 0.36 2.71 -7.01
C SER A 95 -0.51 3.28 -8.12
N ARG A 96 -1.38 4.25 -7.78
CA ARG A 96 -2.19 4.96 -8.76
C ARG A 96 -1.32 5.91 -9.58
N ASN A 97 -1.57 5.99 -10.88
CA ASN A 97 -0.84 6.89 -11.77
C ASN A 97 -1.41 8.32 -11.72
N GLU A 98 -0.83 9.16 -10.88
CA GLU A 98 -1.26 10.56 -10.76
C GLU A 98 -0.92 11.40 -12.01
N LYS A 99 0.13 11.04 -12.77
CA LYS A 99 0.52 11.79 -13.98
C LYS A 99 -0.56 11.70 -15.07
N THR A 100 -1.22 10.55 -15.18
CA THR A 100 -2.32 10.34 -16.14
C THR A 100 -3.68 10.70 -15.55
N LYS A 101 -3.75 11.17 -14.31
CA LYS A 101 -5.01 11.40 -13.57
C LYS A 101 -5.94 10.19 -13.62
N GLU A 102 -5.36 8.99 -13.50
CA GLU A 102 -6.07 7.72 -13.53
C GLU A 102 -7.29 7.75 -12.62
N ASP A 103 -8.47 7.49 -13.18
CA ASP A 103 -9.69 7.36 -12.39
C ASP A 103 -9.58 6.18 -11.40
N TYR A 104 -10.29 6.27 -10.28
CA TYR A 104 -10.19 5.23 -9.25
C TYR A 104 -10.71 3.86 -9.74
N ASN A 105 -11.73 3.84 -10.60
CA ASN A 105 -12.23 2.59 -11.16
C ASN A 105 -11.25 2.02 -12.19
N ASP A 106 -10.62 2.83 -13.02
CA ASP A 106 -9.58 2.41 -13.96
C ASP A 106 -8.37 1.83 -13.22
N TYR A 107 -7.97 2.45 -12.11
CA TYR A 107 -6.94 1.94 -11.22
C TYR A 107 -7.29 0.54 -10.68
N ILE A 108 -8.52 0.33 -10.20
CA ILE A 108 -8.97 -0.97 -9.71
C ILE A 108 -9.03 -2.01 -10.84
N GLU A 109 -9.52 -1.64 -12.03
CA GLU A 109 -9.52 -2.52 -13.20
C GLU A 109 -8.10 -2.92 -13.61
N ARG A 110 -7.13 -2.00 -13.52
CA ARG A 110 -5.72 -2.31 -13.78
C ARG A 110 -5.15 -3.31 -12.77
N ILE A 111 -5.47 -3.17 -11.48
CA ILE A 111 -5.11 -4.17 -10.47
C ILE A 111 -5.72 -5.53 -10.82
N ILE A 112 -7.01 -5.58 -11.18
CA ILE A 112 -7.71 -6.82 -11.56
C ILE A 112 -7.07 -7.44 -12.80
N LYS A 113 -6.76 -6.67 -13.83
CA LYS A 113 -6.12 -7.14 -15.07
C LYS A 113 -4.71 -7.67 -14.84
N SER A 114 -4.01 -7.24 -13.80
CA SER A 114 -2.68 -7.76 -13.47
C SER A 114 -2.68 -9.26 -13.16
N GLY A 115 -3.81 -9.81 -12.70
CA GLY A 115 -3.89 -11.20 -12.25
C GLY A 115 -3.00 -11.52 -11.05
N ASN A 116 -2.47 -10.52 -10.37
CA ASN A 116 -1.51 -10.71 -9.28
C ASN A 116 -2.23 -10.94 -7.95
N LYS A 117 -2.04 -12.15 -7.38
CA LYS A 117 -2.69 -12.57 -6.13
C LYS A 117 -2.29 -11.66 -4.95
N ASP A 118 -1.02 -11.29 -4.83
CA ASP A 118 -0.53 -10.49 -3.71
C ASP A 118 -1.06 -9.05 -3.79
N ALA A 119 -1.15 -8.49 -5.01
CA ALA A 119 -1.81 -7.20 -5.23
C ALA A 119 -3.28 -7.23 -4.76
N TYR A 120 -4.01 -8.32 -5.05
CA TYR A 120 -5.40 -8.46 -4.60
C TYR A 120 -5.49 -8.52 -3.07
N ILE A 121 -4.66 -9.36 -2.42
CA ILE A 121 -4.70 -9.55 -0.97
C ILE A 121 -4.37 -8.25 -0.23
N VAL A 122 -3.30 -7.57 -0.63
CA VAL A 122 -2.90 -6.31 0.01
C VAL A 122 -3.93 -5.21 -0.26
N LYS A 123 -4.50 -5.12 -1.48
CA LYS A 123 -5.55 -4.14 -1.76
C LYS A 123 -6.84 -4.40 -1.00
N LEU A 124 -7.22 -5.66 -0.80
CA LEU A 124 -8.35 -6.02 0.04
C LEU A 124 -8.14 -5.61 1.50
N ALA A 125 -6.93 -5.81 2.05
CA ALA A 125 -6.58 -5.37 3.39
C ALA A 125 -6.67 -3.83 3.51
N ASP A 126 -6.14 -3.10 2.53
CA ASP A 126 -6.22 -1.63 2.47
C ASP A 126 -7.67 -1.13 2.41
N LEU A 127 -8.48 -1.68 1.50
CA LEU A 127 -9.89 -1.32 1.39
C LEU A 127 -10.67 -1.64 2.67
N LYS A 128 -10.43 -2.80 3.29
CA LYS A 128 -11.07 -3.18 4.55
C LYS A 128 -10.75 -2.19 5.66
N HIS A 129 -9.49 -1.79 5.80
CA HIS A 129 -9.08 -0.79 6.78
C HIS A 129 -9.65 0.60 6.47
N ASN A 130 -9.73 0.99 5.19
CA ASN A 130 -10.32 2.25 4.76
C ASN A 130 -11.85 2.30 4.91
N MET A 131 -12.53 1.16 4.98
CA MET A 131 -13.97 1.06 5.26
C MET A 131 -14.30 1.09 6.75
N ASP A 132 -13.32 0.96 7.64
CA ASP A 132 -13.54 1.03 9.09
C ASP A 132 -13.84 2.48 9.52
N ILE A 133 -15.12 2.80 9.58
CA ILE A 133 -15.62 4.14 9.96
C ILE A 133 -15.29 4.50 11.41
N SER A 134 -15.06 3.51 12.29
CA SER A 134 -14.75 3.74 13.71
C SER A 134 -13.42 4.48 13.91
N ARG A 135 -12.54 4.48 12.90
CA ARG A 135 -11.28 5.24 12.89
C ARG A 135 -11.48 6.76 12.85
N ILE A 136 -12.64 7.22 12.41
CA ILE A 136 -12.96 8.65 12.25
C ILE A 136 -13.82 9.09 13.42
N LYS A 137 -13.27 9.96 14.29
CA LYS A 137 -13.99 10.42 15.50
C LYS A 137 -15.34 11.07 15.22
N LYS A 138 -15.46 11.81 14.10
CA LYS A 138 -16.69 12.49 13.67
C LYS A 138 -16.87 12.22 12.16
N PRO A 139 -17.39 11.05 11.78
CA PRO A 139 -17.59 10.74 10.37
C PRO A 139 -18.66 11.65 9.75
N THR A 140 -18.40 12.05 8.52
CA THR A 140 -19.28 12.90 7.73
C THR A 140 -20.06 12.09 6.68
N VAL A 141 -21.11 12.66 6.11
CA VAL A 141 -21.84 12.05 4.98
C VAL A 141 -20.89 11.71 3.83
N LYS A 142 -19.83 12.51 3.61
CA LYS A 142 -18.83 12.24 2.58
C LYS A 142 -18.01 10.99 2.87
N ASP A 143 -17.74 10.70 4.14
CA ASP A 143 -17.00 9.49 4.53
C ASP A 143 -17.83 8.24 4.27
N PHE A 144 -19.11 8.25 4.66
CA PHE A 144 -20.05 7.17 4.34
C PHE A 144 -20.23 6.99 2.84
N ALA A 145 -20.42 8.09 2.08
CA ALA A 145 -20.57 8.02 0.64
C ALA A 145 -19.31 7.44 -0.04
N ARG A 146 -18.12 7.75 0.45
CA ARG A 146 -16.85 7.19 -0.06
C ARG A 146 -16.79 5.68 0.17
N ILE A 147 -17.19 5.21 1.34
CA ILE A 147 -17.24 3.78 1.65
C ILE A 147 -18.21 3.06 0.71
N GLU A 148 -19.46 3.54 0.63
CA GLU A 148 -20.52 2.84 -0.12
C GLU A 148 -20.35 2.93 -1.64
N LYS A 149 -19.86 4.07 -2.16
CA LYS A 149 -19.77 4.29 -3.62
C LYS A 149 -18.41 3.92 -4.21
N ARG A 150 -17.36 3.86 -3.40
CA ARG A 150 -15.98 3.62 -3.89
C ARG A 150 -15.35 2.36 -3.29
N TYR A 151 -15.26 2.27 -1.96
CA TYR A 151 -14.49 1.19 -1.35
C TYR A 151 -15.21 -0.15 -1.38
N ARG A 152 -16.45 -0.21 -0.95
CA ARG A 152 -17.23 -1.47 -0.88
C ARG A 152 -17.43 -2.15 -2.23
N PRO A 153 -17.86 -1.46 -3.30
CA PRO A 153 -18.01 -2.11 -4.61
C PRO A 153 -16.70 -2.68 -5.15
N ASN A 154 -15.60 -1.94 -4.97
CA ASN A 154 -14.29 -2.37 -5.45
C ASN A 154 -13.70 -3.50 -4.59
N TYR A 155 -13.97 -3.51 -3.29
CA TYR A 155 -13.65 -4.66 -2.43
C TYR A 155 -14.32 -5.92 -2.95
N ILE A 156 -15.62 -5.88 -3.24
CA ILE A 156 -16.40 -7.02 -3.75
C ILE A 156 -15.83 -7.50 -5.09
N LYS A 157 -15.50 -6.58 -6.02
CA LYS A 157 -14.88 -6.94 -7.31
C LYS A 157 -13.59 -7.73 -7.14
N ILE A 158 -12.65 -7.21 -6.35
CA ILE A 158 -11.35 -7.86 -6.13
C ILE A 158 -11.52 -9.18 -5.39
N GLN A 159 -12.42 -9.23 -4.39
CA GLN A 159 -12.69 -10.47 -3.64
C GLN A 159 -13.23 -11.57 -4.55
N ASN A 160 -14.13 -11.24 -5.47
CA ASN A 160 -14.66 -12.20 -6.44
C ASN A 160 -13.53 -12.73 -7.35
N LYS A 161 -12.64 -11.87 -7.83
CA LYS A 161 -11.49 -12.28 -8.63
C LYS A 161 -10.52 -13.18 -7.87
N LEU A 162 -10.24 -12.87 -6.62
CA LEU A 162 -9.41 -13.71 -5.76
C LEU A 162 -10.06 -15.10 -5.55
N ASN A 163 -11.37 -15.16 -5.37
CA ASN A 163 -12.11 -16.43 -5.22
C ASN A 163 -12.09 -17.27 -6.51
N GLU A 164 -12.12 -16.64 -7.69
CA GLU A 164 -11.97 -17.33 -8.99
C GLU A 164 -10.59 -18.00 -9.12
N MET A 165 -9.53 -17.39 -8.59
CA MET A 165 -8.17 -17.94 -8.62
C MET A 165 -7.96 -19.16 -7.70
N ARG A 166 -8.87 -19.37 -6.73
CA ARG A 166 -8.80 -20.48 -5.77
C ARG A 166 -9.55 -21.74 -6.23
N LYS A 167 -10.27 -21.65 -7.34
CA LYS A 167 -11.00 -22.78 -7.98
C LYS A 167 -10.11 -23.46 -9.01
#